data_601848d26c699f8cbf42e29d8a93e0eb
#
_entry.id   601848d26c699f8cbf42e29d8a93e0eb
#
_cell.length_a   1.000
_cell.length_b   1.000
_cell.length_c   1.000
_cell.angle_alpha   90.00
_cell.angle_beta   90.00
_cell.angle_gamma   90.00
#
_symmetry.space_group_name_H-M   'P 1'
#
loop_
_entity.id
_entity.type
_entity.pdbx_description
1 polymer ?
#
loop_
_entity_poly.entity_id
_entity_poly.type
_entity_poly.pdbx_seq_one_letter_code
_entity_poly.pdbx_strand_id
1 'polypeptide(L)'
;GINVDVKGFEEKFKAHQELSRTASAGKFKGGLAGNSEIETKYHTATHLLNAALKIVVGSDVHQKGSNITDERMRFDFSCDHKLSEDEKRGVEELVNKWINDALDVRVEEMKKEDAIKSGAECMFIEKYPDIVTVYTIGDNVSKELCGGPHVKNTSELGHFKIIKEEASSAGVRRIKAILEWYQNWVNCSVFCWKNWLKESN
;
A
#
# COMPACT_ATOMS: atom_id res chain seq x y z
N GLY A 1 10.06 -4.86 43.62
CA GLY A 1 10.26 -4.28 42.29
C GLY A 1 10.87 -5.30 41.37
N ILE A 2 10.43 -5.33 40.12
CA ILE A 2 11.01 -6.21 39.06
C ILE A 2 12.33 -5.55 38.64
N ASN A 3 13.44 -6.27 38.75
CA ASN A 3 14.74 -5.80 38.28
C ASN A 3 14.85 -6.12 36.78
N VAL A 4 14.84 -5.10 35.96
CA VAL A 4 14.91 -5.24 34.49
C VAL A 4 16.37 -5.13 34.05
N ASP A 5 16.88 -6.11 33.32
CA ASP A 5 18.21 -6.06 32.72
C ASP A 5 18.18 -5.10 31.49
N VAL A 6 18.34 -3.81 31.80
CA VAL A 6 18.33 -2.74 30.78
C VAL A 6 19.48 -2.90 29.79
N LYS A 7 20.67 -3.32 30.27
CA LYS A 7 21.86 -3.48 29.43
C LYS A 7 21.71 -4.62 28.43
N GLY A 8 21.20 -5.78 28.87
CA GLY A 8 20.92 -6.90 27.99
C GLY A 8 19.80 -6.61 26.99
N PHE A 9 18.81 -5.77 27.35
CA PHE A 9 17.80 -5.28 26.43
C PHE A 9 18.41 -4.37 25.36
N GLU A 10 19.24 -3.39 25.73
CA GLU A 10 19.88 -2.47 24.77
C GLU A 10 20.80 -3.20 23.79
N GLU A 11 21.56 -4.19 24.26
CA GLU A 11 22.42 -5.01 23.40
C GLU A 11 21.61 -5.80 22.38
N LYS A 12 20.54 -6.46 22.79
CA LYS A 12 19.65 -7.21 21.91
C LYS A 12 18.88 -6.28 20.96
N PHE A 13 18.48 -5.11 21.41
CA PHE A 13 17.80 -4.11 20.60
C PHE A 13 18.72 -3.57 19.49
N LYS A 14 20.00 -3.26 19.80
CA LYS A 14 20.99 -2.87 18.81
C LYS A 14 21.25 -3.97 17.78
N ALA A 15 21.44 -5.20 18.22
CA ALA A 15 21.64 -6.34 17.34
C ALA A 15 20.44 -6.55 16.40
N HIS A 16 19.21 -6.40 16.89
CA HIS A 16 18.00 -6.46 16.08
C HIS A 16 17.92 -5.30 15.07
N GLN A 17 18.32 -4.09 15.47
CA GLN A 17 18.37 -2.93 14.56
C GLN A 17 19.42 -3.13 13.45
N GLU A 18 20.57 -3.71 13.75
CA GLU A 18 21.61 -4.01 12.76
C GLU A 18 21.18 -5.09 11.79
N LEU A 19 20.54 -6.16 12.26
CA LEU A 19 19.92 -7.19 11.42
C LEU A 19 18.85 -6.61 10.48
N SER A 20 18.02 -5.72 11.00
CA SER A 20 17.01 -5.03 10.19
C SER A 20 17.63 -4.09 9.13
N ARG A 21 18.73 -3.40 9.46
CA ARG A 21 19.46 -2.55 8.52
C ARG A 21 20.16 -3.35 7.42
N THR A 22 20.81 -4.47 7.77
CA THR A 22 21.46 -5.34 6.79
C THR A 22 20.45 -6.05 5.88
N ALA A 23 19.32 -6.46 6.40
CA ALA A 23 18.22 -6.98 5.57
C ALA A 23 17.64 -5.93 4.61
N SER A 24 17.72 -4.64 4.98
CA SER A 24 17.26 -3.51 4.14
C SER A 24 18.35 -2.95 3.20
N ALA A 25 19.60 -3.36 3.34
CA ALA A 25 20.74 -2.83 2.59
C ALA A 25 20.86 -3.32 1.13
N GLY A 26 19.92 -4.12 0.64
CA GLY A 26 19.86 -4.54 -0.75
C GLY A 26 18.60 -4.06 -1.41
N LYS A 27 18.70 -3.17 -2.41
CA LYS A 27 17.65 -2.63 -3.29
C LYS A 27 16.34 -2.27 -2.55
N PHE A 28 16.01 -1.00 -2.54
CA PHE A 28 14.70 -0.52 -2.08
C PHE A 28 13.58 -1.21 -2.89
N LYS A 29 12.94 -2.21 -2.30
CA LYS A 29 11.94 -3.06 -2.95
C LYS A 29 10.49 -2.59 -2.73
N GLY A 30 10.27 -1.34 -2.36
CA GLY A 30 8.89 -0.81 -2.17
C GLY A 30 8.06 -1.54 -1.12
N GLY A 31 8.69 -2.26 -0.17
CA GLY A 31 7.98 -3.05 0.84
C GLY A 31 7.55 -4.46 0.39
N LEU A 32 7.94 -4.88 -0.81
CA LEU A 32 7.66 -6.21 -1.37
C LEU A 32 8.47 -7.29 -0.67
N ALA A 33 7.81 -8.39 -0.28
CA ALA A 33 8.48 -9.58 0.23
C ALA A 33 9.14 -10.41 -0.90
N GLY A 34 8.55 -10.40 -2.10
CA GLY A 34 9.00 -11.10 -3.30
C GLY A 34 8.75 -10.31 -4.59
N ASN A 35 8.54 -10.99 -5.70
CA ASN A 35 8.22 -10.41 -7.01
C ASN A 35 7.11 -11.24 -7.70
N SER A 36 6.14 -11.75 -6.95
CA SER A 36 5.01 -12.44 -7.54
C SER A 36 4.07 -11.48 -8.28
N GLU A 37 3.23 -12.01 -9.17
CA GLU A 37 2.20 -11.23 -9.85
C GLU A 37 1.24 -10.60 -8.84
N ILE A 38 0.89 -11.32 -7.78
CA ILE A 38 0.00 -10.84 -6.72
C ILE A 38 0.63 -9.69 -5.95
N GLU A 39 1.91 -9.80 -5.57
CA GLU A 39 2.63 -8.72 -4.90
C GLU A 39 2.76 -7.48 -5.79
N THR A 40 2.95 -7.64 -7.10
CA THR A 40 2.96 -6.55 -8.08
C THR A 40 1.61 -5.80 -8.11
N LYS A 41 0.49 -6.52 -8.06
CA LYS A 41 -0.85 -5.95 -7.97
C LYS A 41 -1.04 -5.20 -6.65
N TYR A 42 -0.67 -5.79 -5.53
CA TYR A 42 -0.70 -5.10 -4.24
C TYR A 42 0.18 -3.86 -4.19
N HIS A 43 1.32 -3.89 -4.88
CA HIS A 43 2.21 -2.73 -4.93
C HIS A 43 1.54 -1.55 -5.63
N THR A 44 0.88 -1.79 -6.75
CA THR A 44 0.10 -0.75 -7.44
C THR A 44 -1.09 -0.27 -6.58
N ALA A 45 -1.80 -1.19 -5.91
CA ALA A 45 -2.86 -0.82 -4.97
C ALA A 45 -2.35 0.04 -3.80
N THR A 46 -1.09 -0.13 -3.39
CA THR A 46 -0.46 0.71 -2.34
C THR A 46 -0.35 2.17 -2.78
N HIS A 47 0.02 2.43 -4.04
CA HIS A 47 0.07 3.79 -4.59
C HIS A 47 -1.33 4.41 -4.68
N LEU A 48 -2.34 3.65 -5.11
CA LEU A 48 -3.73 4.13 -5.11
C LEU A 48 -4.23 4.43 -3.70
N LEU A 49 -3.92 3.57 -2.73
CA LEU A 49 -4.27 3.79 -1.32
C LEU A 49 -3.62 5.06 -0.76
N ASN A 50 -2.33 5.30 -1.05
CA ASN A 50 -1.63 6.51 -0.63
C ASN A 50 -2.32 7.77 -1.19
N ALA A 51 -2.64 7.78 -2.48
CA ALA A 51 -3.35 8.87 -3.12
C ALA A 51 -4.76 9.08 -2.55
N ALA A 52 -5.52 8.01 -2.32
CA ALA A 52 -6.87 8.08 -1.76
C ALA A 52 -6.87 8.63 -0.31
N LEU A 53 -5.92 8.19 0.51
CA LEU A 53 -5.77 8.69 1.88
C LEU A 53 -5.50 10.21 1.90
N LYS A 54 -4.66 10.70 1.01
CA LYS A 54 -4.38 12.16 0.91
C LYS A 54 -5.60 12.98 0.53
N ILE A 55 -6.47 12.44 -0.30
CA ILE A 55 -7.70 13.12 -0.74
C ILE A 55 -8.76 13.07 0.36
N VAL A 56 -8.96 11.92 1.02
CA VAL A 56 -10.07 11.71 1.95
C VAL A 56 -9.72 12.16 3.36
N VAL A 57 -8.49 11.87 3.83
CA VAL A 57 -8.06 12.14 5.21
C VAL A 57 -7.33 13.47 5.30
N GLY A 58 -6.48 13.78 4.33
CA GLY A 58 -5.77 15.06 4.26
C GLY A 58 -4.39 14.98 3.61
N SER A 59 -3.94 16.12 3.08
CA SER A 59 -2.66 16.25 2.36
C SER A 59 -1.43 15.94 3.22
N ASP A 60 -1.56 16.00 4.55
CA ASP A 60 -0.47 15.73 5.51
C ASP A 60 -0.25 14.24 5.77
N VAL A 61 -1.02 13.39 5.08
CA VAL A 61 -0.78 11.94 5.07
C VAL A 61 0.51 11.64 4.32
N HIS A 62 1.45 10.99 5.01
CA HIS A 62 2.71 10.52 4.45
C HIS A 62 2.90 9.05 4.79
N GLN A 63 3.34 8.27 3.81
CA GLN A 63 3.71 6.89 4.04
C GLN A 63 4.87 6.80 5.05
N LYS A 64 4.73 5.94 6.05
CA LYS A 64 5.74 5.63 7.07
C LYS A 64 6.34 4.25 6.90
N GLY A 65 5.65 3.37 6.18
CA GLY A 65 6.11 2.03 5.87
C GLY A 65 5.08 1.24 5.09
N SER A 66 5.52 0.16 4.47
CA SER A 66 4.67 -0.83 3.80
C SER A 66 5.24 -2.23 3.95
N ASN A 67 4.38 -3.22 3.84
CA ASN A 67 4.76 -4.62 3.74
C ASN A 67 3.72 -5.34 2.89
N ILE A 68 4.18 -5.99 1.84
CA ILE A 68 3.35 -6.65 0.83
C ILE A 68 3.73 -8.12 0.81
N THR A 69 2.72 -8.99 0.88
CA THR A 69 2.82 -10.44 0.74
C THR A 69 1.75 -10.92 -0.25
N ASP A 70 1.77 -12.17 -0.64
CA ASP A 70 0.73 -12.75 -1.51
C ASP A 70 -0.67 -12.74 -0.88
N GLU A 71 -0.76 -12.63 0.44
CA GLU A 71 -2.05 -12.69 1.15
C GLU A 71 -2.68 -11.30 1.34
N ARG A 72 -1.85 -10.25 1.48
CA ARG A 72 -2.31 -8.92 1.86
C ARG A 72 -1.27 -7.84 1.64
N MET A 73 -1.71 -6.59 1.63
CA MET A 73 -0.88 -5.42 1.83
C MET A 73 -1.07 -4.82 3.23
N ARG A 74 0.00 -4.22 3.75
CA ARG A 74 0.01 -3.38 4.95
C ARG A 74 0.60 -2.02 4.60
N PHE A 75 -0.08 -0.96 5.03
CA PHE A 75 0.33 0.42 4.78
C PHE A 75 0.31 1.21 6.09
N ASP A 76 1.45 1.76 6.49
CA ASP A 76 1.59 2.61 7.66
C ASP A 76 1.72 4.07 7.21
N PHE A 77 0.95 4.97 7.79
CA PHE A 77 0.88 6.37 7.38
C PHE A 77 0.72 7.32 8.57
N SER A 78 1.17 8.58 8.39
CA SER A 78 0.97 9.62 9.40
C SER A 78 -0.51 10.00 9.46
N CYS A 79 -1.09 9.91 10.66
CA CYS A 79 -2.44 10.37 10.97
C CYS A 79 -2.57 10.45 12.49
N ASP A 80 -3.15 11.51 13.01
CA ASP A 80 -3.27 11.81 14.44
C ASP A 80 -4.55 11.25 15.08
N HIS A 81 -5.49 10.75 14.28
CA HIS A 81 -6.75 10.20 14.72
C HIS A 81 -7.01 8.80 14.14
N LYS A 82 -7.94 8.08 14.74
CA LYS A 82 -8.49 6.84 14.19
C LYS A 82 -9.41 7.19 13.02
N LEU A 83 -9.24 6.52 11.88
CA LEU A 83 -10.14 6.72 10.74
C LEU A 83 -11.59 6.36 11.11
N SER A 84 -12.49 7.26 10.79
CA SER A 84 -13.94 7.00 10.87
C SER A 84 -14.38 5.96 9.84
N GLU A 85 -15.56 5.41 10.01
CA GLU A 85 -16.12 4.47 9.02
C GLU A 85 -16.37 5.16 7.68
N ASP A 86 -16.72 6.46 7.69
CA ASP A 86 -16.93 7.24 6.47
C ASP A 86 -15.62 7.49 5.72
N GLU A 87 -14.52 7.81 6.43
CA GLU A 87 -13.20 7.95 5.82
C GLU A 87 -12.71 6.64 5.22
N LYS A 88 -12.84 5.52 5.94
CA LYS A 88 -12.48 4.19 5.41
C LYS A 88 -13.26 3.83 4.17
N ARG A 89 -14.59 4.07 4.20
CA ARG A 89 -15.46 3.85 3.06
C ARG A 89 -15.07 4.74 1.88
N GLY A 90 -14.86 6.04 2.11
CA GLY A 90 -14.46 6.98 1.07
C GLY A 90 -13.12 6.61 0.41
N VAL A 91 -12.14 6.15 1.19
CA VAL A 91 -10.86 5.64 0.68
C VAL A 91 -11.08 4.39 -0.17
N GLU A 92 -11.87 3.43 0.31
CA GLU A 92 -12.15 2.18 -0.40
C GLU A 92 -12.92 2.42 -1.71
N GLU A 93 -13.95 3.27 -1.67
CA GLU A 93 -14.71 3.68 -2.86
C GLU A 93 -13.84 4.38 -3.90
N LEU A 94 -12.95 5.27 -3.47
CA LEU A 94 -12.08 6.02 -4.37
C LEU A 94 -11.03 5.12 -5.05
N VAL A 95 -10.41 4.21 -4.29
CA VAL A 95 -9.48 3.22 -4.87
C VAL A 95 -10.21 2.34 -5.88
N ASN A 96 -11.39 1.81 -5.55
CA ASN A 96 -12.17 0.96 -6.43
C ASN A 96 -12.69 1.73 -7.67
N LYS A 97 -13.00 3.02 -7.51
CA LYS A 97 -13.32 3.87 -8.67
C LYS A 97 -12.16 3.92 -9.66
N TRP A 98 -10.93 4.17 -9.20
CA TRP A 98 -9.75 4.21 -10.08
C TRP A 98 -9.39 2.86 -10.68
N ILE A 99 -9.70 1.75 -9.99
CA ILE A 99 -9.59 0.41 -10.55
C ILE A 99 -10.59 0.22 -11.69
N ASN A 100 -11.85 0.61 -11.48
CA ASN A 100 -12.91 0.51 -12.50
C ASN A 100 -12.71 1.47 -13.67
N ASP A 101 -12.09 2.63 -13.44
CA ASP A 101 -11.73 3.59 -14.49
C ASP A 101 -10.63 3.05 -15.42
N ALA A 102 -10.02 1.90 -15.12
CA ALA A 102 -9.00 1.22 -15.90
C ALA A 102 -7.83 2.14 -16.31
N LEU A 103 -7.24 2.82 -15.32
CA LEU A 103 -6.18 3.81 -15.53
C LEU A 103 -4.87 3.16 -15.98
N ASP A 104 -4.21 3.76 -16.96
CA ASP A 104 -2.89 3.31 -17.39
C ASP A 104 -1.81 3.64 -16.34
N VAL A 105 -0.87 2.71 -16.19
CA VAL A 105 0.30 2.86 -15.35
C VAL A 105 1.52 3.05 -16.26
N ARG A 106 2.03 4.27 -16.29
CA ARG A 106 3.19 4.65 -17.10
C ARG A 106 4.46 4.61 -16.26
N VAL A 107 5.55 4.21 -16.88
CA VAL A 107 6.88 4.16 -16.26
C VAL A 107 7.86 4.97 -17.10
N GLU A 108 8.65 5.82 -16.43
CA GLU A 108 9.65 6.67 -17.07
C GLU A 108 10.94 6.65 -16.23
N GLU A 109 12.08 6.60 -16.91
CA GLU A 109 13.38 6.81 -16.28
C GLU A 109 13.84 8.24 -16.52
N MET A 110 14.23 8.93 -15.46
CA MET A 110 14.70 10.32 -15.55
C MET A 110 15.68 10.65 -14.45
N LYS A 111 16.31 11.82 -14.53
CA LYS A 111 17.13 12.32 -13.42
C LYS A 111 16.28 12.61 -12.21
N LYS A 112 16.80 12.29 -11.03
CA LYS A 112 16.14 12.52 -9.74
C LYS A 112 15.65 13.97 -9.58
N GLU A 113 16.48 14.94 -9.99
CA GLU A 113 16.11 16.35 -9.94
C GLU A 113 14.90 16.69 -10.82
N ASP A 114 14.83 16.11 -12.01
CA ASP A 114 13.71 16.32 -12.95
C ASP A 114 12.44 15.63 -12.46
N ALA A 115 12.57 14.46 -11.85
CA ALA A 115 11.47 13.77 -11.20
C ALA A 115 10.85 14.62 -10.07
N ILE A 116 11.68 15.19 -9.20
CA ILE A 116 11.23 16.06 -8.11
C ILE A 116 10.56 17.34 -8.68
N LYS A 117 11.17 17.98 -9.68
CA LYS A 117 10.58 19.18 -10.34
C LYS A 117 9.25 18.88 -11.00
N SER A 118 9.05 17.63 -11.48
CA SER A 118 7.78 17.19 -12.09
C SER A 118 6.69 16.87 -11.07
N GLY A 119 6.96 17.08 -9.76
CA GLY A 119 6.01 16.81 -8.68
C GLY A 119 5.90 15.33 -8.28
N ALA A 120 6.85 14.48 -8.68
CA ALA A 120 6.85 13.09 -8.27
C ALA A 120 7.15 12.97 -6.77
N GLU A 121 6.33 12.21 -6.07
CA GLU A 121 6.51 11.95 -4.65
C GLU A 121 7.68 11.04 -4.38
N CYS A 122 8.39 11.32 -3.29
CA CYS A 122 9.57 10.58 -2.90
C CYS A 122 9.61 10.38 -1.38
N MET A 123 9.67 9.13 -0.93
CA MET A 123 9.69 8.84 0.51
C MET A 123 11.04 9.13 1.17
N PHE A 124 12.15 8.90 0.48
CA PHE A 124 13.50 9.00 1.03
C PHE A 124 14.48 9.51 -0.02
N ILE A 125 14.47 10.81 -0.30
CA ILE A 125 15.26 11.46 -1.36
C ILE A 125 16.74 11.05 -1.33
N GLU A 126 17.32 10.91 -0.14
CA GLU A 126 18.74 10.59 0.04
C GLU A 126 19.14 9.17 -0.40
N LYS A 127 18.17 8.26 -0.50
CA LYS A 127 18.41 6.84 -0.83
C LYS A 127 18.33 6.52 -2.31
N TYR A 128 17.87 7.46 -3.13
CA TYR A 128 17.70 7.23 -4.56
C TYR A 128 18.95 7.59 -5.34
N PRO A 129 19.30 6.81 -6.39
CA PRO A 129 20.40 7.13 -7.31
C PRO A 129 20.07 8.38 -8.13
N ASP A 130 21.03 8.84 -8.95
CA ASP A 130 20.86 10.02 -9.81
C ASP A 130 19.81 9.80 -10.91
N ILE A 131 19.70 8.56 -11.41
CA ILE A 131 18.64 8.15 -12.35
C ILE A 131 17.63 7.33 -11.56
N VAL A 132 16.37 7.72 -11.67
CA VAL A 132 15.24 7.13 -10.94
C VAL A 132 14.14 6.70 -11.89
N THR A 133 13.40 5.70 -11.46
CA THR A 133 12.17 5.28 -12.12
C THR A 133 10.99 6.00 -11.48
N VAL A 134 10.15 6.62 -12.30
CA VAL A 134 8.92 7.28 -11.89
C VAL A 134 7.74 6.52 -12.46
N TYR A 135 6.81 6.14 -11.60
CA TYR A 135 5.54 5.55 -11.98
C TYR A 135 4.44 6.58 -11.87
N THR A 136 3.63 6.69 -12.93
CA THR A 136 2.47 7.59 -13.00
C THR A 136 1.22 6.77 -13.26
N ILE A 137 0.22 6.87 -12.39
CA ILE A 137 -1.08 6.19 -12.52
C ILE A 137 -2.11 7.23 -12.93
N GLY A 138 -2.75 7.01 -14.09
CA GLY A 138 -3.63 8.00 -14.69
C GLY A 138 -2.91 9.31 -14.99
N ASP A 139 -3.64 10.39 -15.19
CA ASP A 139 -3.00 11.70 -15.45
C ASP A 139 -2.66 12.47 -14.17
N ASN A 140 -3.43 12.27 -13.07
CA ASN A 140 -3.27 13.04 -11.84
C ASN A 140 -3.59 12.24 -10.57
N VAL A 141 -3.57 10.90 -10.61
CA VAL A 141 -3.91 10.07 -9.44
C VAL A 141 -2.70 9.84 -8.56
N SER A 142 -1.62 9.32 -9.11
CA SER A 142 -0.37 9.09 -8.39
C SER A 142 0.81 9.28 -9.32
N LYS A 143 1.86 9.92 -8.82
CA LYS A 143 3.15 10.05 -9.48
C LYS A 143 4.25 9.91 -8.43
N GLU A 144 4.95 8.79 -8.43
CA GLU A 144 5.88 8.43 -7.34
C GLU A 144 7.20 7.87 -7.88
N LEU A 145 8.30 8.20 -7.19
CA LEU A 145 9.58 7.53 -7.37
C LEU A 145 9.47 6.13 -6.76
N CYS A 146 9.53 5.11 -7.60
CA CYS A 146 9.41 3.74 -7.15
C CYS A 146 10.31 2.79 -7.95
N GLY A 147 10.97 1.86 -7.26
CA GLY A 147 11.85 0.86 -7.87
C GLY A 147 11.25 -0.54 -7.99
N GLY A 148 9.98 -0.71 -7.62
CA GLY A 148 9.29 -2.00 -7.65
C GLY A 148 8.47 -2.20 -8.93
N PRO A 149 8.04 -3.44 -9.22
CA PRO A 149 7.18 -3.72 -10.36
C PRO A 149 5.74 -3.22 -10.10
N HIS A 150 5.08 -2.81 -11.16
CA HIS A 150 3.67 -2.42 -11.17
C HIS A 150 2.91 -3.09 -12.31
N VAL A 151 1.59 -3.20 -12.18
CA VAL A 151 0.71 -3.60 -13.30
C VAL A 151 0.72 -2.53 -14.39
N LYS A 152 0.25 -2.87 -15.59
CA LYS A 152 0.17 -1.93 -16.71
C LYS A 152 -1.10 -1.08 -16.68
N ASN A 153 -2.16 -1.63 -16.07
CA ASN A 153 -3.46 -0.98 -15.98
C ASN A 153 -4.12 -1.32 -14.64
N THR A 154 -4.81 -0.36 -14.02
CA THR A 154 -5.44 -0.56 -12.71
C THR A 154 -6.57 -1.58 -12.72
N SER A 155 -7.20 -1.88 -13.86
CA SER A 155 -8.21 -2.93 -14.00
C SER A 155 -7.70 -4.33 -13.65
N GLU A 156 -6.37 -4.54 -13.66
CA GLU A 156 -5.74 -5.80 -13.27
C GLU A 156 -5.81 -6.09 -11.77
N LEU A 157 -6.18 -5.11 -10.94
CA LEU A 157 -6.13 -5.21 -9.47
C LEU A 157 -7.30 -6.00 -8.86
N GLY A 158 -8.44 -6.12 -9.57
CA GLY A 158 -9.65 -6.71 -9.01
C GLY A 158 -10.41 -5.73 -8.11
N HIS A 159 -10.85 -6.15 -6.91
CA HIS A 159 -11.58 -5.29 -5.97
C HIS A 159 -10.76 -5.07 -4.69
N PHE A 160 -10.53 -3.82 -4.35
CA PHE A 160 -9.78 -3.43 -3.15
C PHE A 160 -10.69 -3.39 -1.93
N LYS A 161 -10.22 -3.95 -0.80
CA LYS A 161 -10.97 -3.96 0.46
C LYS A 161 -10.07 -3.75 1.66
N ILE A 162 -10.45 -2.81 2.52
CA ILE A 162 -9.81 -2.58 3.81
C ILE A 162 -10.33 -3.61 4.80
N ILE A 163 -9.46 -4.48 5.32
CA ILE A 163 -9.83 -5.50 6.30
C ILE A 163 -9.60 -5.06 7.74
N LYS A 164 -8.68 -4.12 7.96
CA LYS A 164 -8.37 -3.60 9.29
C LYS A 164 -7.71 -2.24 9.23
N GLU A 165 -8.06 -1.38 10.20
CA GLU A 165 -7.36 -0.14 10.51
C GLU A 165 -7.03 -0.13 12.00
N GLU A 166 -5.78 0.17 12.37
CA GLU A 166 -5.30 0.14 13.75
C GLU A 166 -4.20 1.18 14.00
N ALA A 167 -3.95 1.52 15.26
CA ALA A 167 -2.78 2.30 15.65
C ALA A 167 -1.51 1.44 15.50
N SER A 168 -0.45 2.02 14.94
CA SER A 168 0.87 1.38 14.82
C SER A 168 1.86 1.96 15.84
N SER A 169 1.89 3.28 15.97
CA SER A 169 2.65 4.03 16.98
C SER A 169 2.03 5.42 17.14
N ALA A 170 2.61 6.25 18.01
CA ALA A 170 2.13 7.63 18.17
C ALA A 170 2.16 8.39 16.82
N GLY A 171 1.02 8.93 16.40
CA GLY A 171 0.86 9.66 15.14
C GLY A 171 0.96 8.81 13.88
N VAL A 172 0.92 7.46 14.00
CA VAL A 172 0.99 6.53 12.86
C VAL A 172 -0.17 5.55 12.91
N ARG A 173 -0.95 5.54 11.84
CA ARG A 173 -2.03 4.58 11.62
C ARG A 173 -1.59 3.50 10.64
N ARG A 174 -2.23 2.36 10.69
CA ARG A 174 -1.95 1.17 9.87
C ARG A 174 -3.23 0.67 9.24
N ILE A 175 -3.22 0.54 7.91
CA ILE A 175 -4.25 -0.17 7.15
C ILE A 175 -3.69 -1.52 6.71
N LYS A 176 -4.52 -2.56 6.85
CA LYS A 176 -4.36 -3.85 6.16
C LYS A 176 -5.48 -3.97 5.15
N ALA A 177 -5.13 -4.32 3.91
CA ALA A 177 -6.07 -4.45 2.82
C ALA A 177 -5.77 -5.68 1.96
N ILE A 178 -6.78 -6.14 1.25
CA ILE A 178 -6.71 -7.26 0.30
C ILE A 178 -7.26 -6.84 -1.06
N LEU A 179 -6.91 -7.61 -2.08
CA LEU A 179 -7.52 -7.56 -3.40
C LEU A 179 -8.37 -8.81 -3.56
N GLU A 180 -9.67 -8.63 -3.79
CA GLU A 180 -10.63 -9.70 -4.04
C GLU A 180 -10.77 -9.91 -5.55
N TRP A 181 -10.65 -11.16 -6.02
CA TRP A 181 -10.75 -11.51 -7.43
C TRP A 181 -12.17 -11.96 -7.76
N TYR A 182 -12.70 -11.56 -8.88
CA TYR A 182 -14.05 -11.89 -9.37
C TYR A 182 -14.41 -13.39 -9.38
N GLN A 183 -13.44 -14.29 -9.29
CA GLN A 183 -13.71 -15.74 -9.20
C GLN A 183 -14.49 -16.16 -7.96
N ASN A 184 -14.46 -15.35 -6.89
CA ASN A 184 -15.23 -15.65 -5.67
C ASN A 184 -16.68 -15.13 -5.72
N TRP A 185 -17.00 -14.18 -6.61
CA TRP A 185 -18.36 -13.63 -6.73
C TRP A 185 -19.32 -14.57 -7.48
N VAL A 186 -18.82 -15.33 -8.45
CA VAL A 186 -19.65 -16.31 -9.17
C VAL A 186 -20.14 -17.40 -8.23
N ASN A 187 -19.33 -17.78 -7.24
CA ASN A 187 -19.74 -18.78 -6.23
C ASN A 187 -20.70 -18.18 -5.18
N CYS A 188 -20.63 -16.89 -4.89
CA CYS A 188 -21.55 -16.24 -3.95
C CYS A 188 -22.95 -16.02 -4.57
N SER A 189 -23.03 -15.62 -5.84
CA SER A 189 -24.30 -15.44 -6.55
C SER A 189 -25.03 -16.77 -6.77
N VAL A 190 -24.31 -17.85 -7.06
CA VAL A 190 -24.88 -19.19 -7.19
C VAL A 190 -25.34 -19.75 -5.84
N PHE A 191 -24.64 -19.42 -4.74
CA PHE A 191 -25.03 -19.86 -3.41
C PHE A 191 -26.25 -19.10 -2.87
N CYS A 192 -26.34 -17.78 -3.11
CA CYS A 192 -27.53 -16.98 -2.78
C CYS A 192 -28.75 -17.40 -3.59
N TRP A 193 -28.58 -17.69 -4.88
CA TRP A 193 -29.71 -18.09 -5.75
C TRP A 193 -30.24 -19.48 -5.41
N LYS A 194 -29.37 -20.41 -5.02
CA LYS A 194 -29.77 -21.75 -4.55
C LYS A 194 -30.50 -21.75 -3.21
N ASN A 195 -30.20 -20.81 -2.33
CA ASN A 195 -30.90 -20.69 -1.06
C ASN A 195 -32.24 -19.96 -1.21
N TRP A 196 -32.34 -18.94 -2.11
CA TRP A 196 -33.60 -18.28 -2.41
C TRP A 196 -34.64 -19.23 -3.04
N LEU A 197 -34.22 -20.17 -3.89
CA LEU A 197 -35.09 -21.16 -4.51
C LEU A 197 -35.56 -22.25 -3.51
N LYS A 198 -34.93 -22.42 -2.34
CA LYS A 198 -35.33 -23.37 -1.32
C LYS A 198 -36.35 -22.82 -0.33
N GLU A 199 -36.47 -21.52 -0.21
CA GLU A 199 -37.44 -20.85 0.67
C GLU A 199 -38.75 -20.47 -0.05
N SER A 200 -38.85 -20.76 -1.36
CA SER A 200 -40.01 -20.45 -2.20
C SER A 200 -40.84 -21.68 -2.61
N ASN A 201 -40.66 -22.83 -1.92
CA ASN A 201 -41.50 -24.04 -2.10
C ASN A 201 -42.07 -24.49 -0.76
#